data_480918306e182ebcbc41daca47caacc2
#
_entry.id   480918306e182ebcbc41daca47caacc2
#
_cell.length_a   1.000
_cell.length_b   1.000
_cell.length_c   1.000
_cell.angle_alpha   90.00
_cell.angle_beta   90.00
_cell.angle_gamma   90.00
#
_symmetry.space_group_name_H-M   'P 1'
#
loop_
_entity.id
_entity.type
_entity.pdbx_description
1 polymer ?
#
loop_
_entity_poly.entity_id
_entity_poly.type
_entity_poly.pdbx_seq_one_letter_code
_entity_poly.pdbx_strand_id
1 'polypeptide(L)'
;YVRKKTEHRTKSRKAVRAIIVPQMQDIISRWGNKKSLDSFIFPILTGKESIEEQRQKAKDLTSCINRKFRSISKALGLPPVSTYTARHSFATVLKRSGASIAYISESLGHTDLKTTENYLASFEREEREKNAALLTRF
;
A
#
# COMPACT_ATOMS: atom_id res chain seq x y z
N TYR A 1 3.35 -4.19 13.01
CA TYR A 1 2.32 -4.90 12.24
C TYR A 1 2.92 -6.12 11.53
N VAL A 2 2.32 -7.28 11.71
CA VAL A 2 2.71 -8.53 11.04
C VAL A 2 1.67 -8.85 9.97
N ARG A 3 2.13 -9.11 8.72
CA ARG A 3 1.21 -9.43 7.62
C ARG A 3 0.67 -10.86 7.78
N LYS A 4 -0.64 -11.01 7.99
CA LYS A 4 -1.30 -12.33 8.11
C LYS A 4 -1.08 -13.25 6.90
N LYS A 5 -0.92 -12.71 5.68
CA LYS A 5 -0.67 -13.51 4.46
C LYS A 5 0.66 -14.27 4.49
N THR A 6 1.63 -13.80 5.25
CA THR A 6 2.98 -14.39 5.34
C THR A 6 3.25 -15.04 6.69
N GLU A 7 2.29 -15.02 7.61
CA GLU A 7 2.43 -15.54 8.97
C GLU A 7 2.80 -17.03 9.01
N HIS A 8 2.27 -17.82 8.07
CA HIS A 8 2.53 -19.27 7.97
C HIS A 8 3.71 -19.63 7.07
N ARG A 9 4.30 -18.68 6.34
CA ARG A 9 5.36 -18.98 5.35
C ARG A 9 6.78 -18.72 5.81
N THR A 10 6.97 -18.00 6.89
CA THR A 10 8.31 -17.61 7.37
C THR A 10 8.48 -17.89 8.85
N LYS A 11 9.60 -18.58 9.19
CA LYS A 11 10.06 -18.79 10.57
C LYS A 11 10.37 -17.46 11.31
N SER A 12 10.47 -16.34 10.60
CA SER A 12 10.75 -15.00 11.11
C SER A 12 9.58 -14.06 10.81
N ARG A 13 8.83 -13.71 11.84
CA ARG A 13 7.78 -12.69 11.79
C ARG A 13 8.42 -11.31 11.74
N LYS A 14 8.66 -10.77 10.56
CA LYS A 14 9.09 -9.38 10.40
C LYS A 14 7.90 -8.45 10.58
N ALA A 15 7.92 -7.64 11.64
CA ALA A 15 6.96 -6.55 11.82
C ALA A 15 7.26 -5.43 10.83
N VAL A 16 6.23 -4.93 10.15
CA VAL A 16 6.36 -3.71 9.34
C VAL A 16 6.27 -2.52 10.29
N ARG A 17 7.33 -1.72 10.36
CA ARG A 17 7.38 -0.49 11.13
C ARG A 17 7.11 0.69 10.21
N ALA A 18 6.21 1.58 10.61
CA ALA A 18 5.92 2.81 9.90
C ALA A 18 6.12 4.00 10.84
N ILE A 19 6.83 5.02 10.36
CA ILE A 19 6.93 6.30 11.06
C ILE A 19 5.67 7.08 10.75
N ILE A 20 4.94 7.51 11.78
CA ILE A 20 3.74 8.32 11.63
C ILE A 20 4.15 9.77 11.47
N VAL A 21 4.02 10.29 10.25
CA VAL A 21 4.25 11.71 9.95
C VAL A 21 3.04 12.56 10.33
N PRO A 22 3.17 13.90 10.48
CA PRO A 22 2.08 14.78 10.92
C PRO A 22 0.78 14.61 10.13
N GLN A 23 0.86 14.43 8.81
CA GLN A 23 -0.30 14.21 7.94
C GLN A 23 -1.03 12.90 8.27
N MET A 24 -0.29 11.84 8.58
CA MET A 24 -0.89 10.56 9.03
C MET A 24 -1.52 10.74 10.42
N GLN A 25 -0.88 11.50 11.31
CA GLN A 25 -1.42 11.79 12.64
C GLN A 25 -2.75 12.54 12.55
N ASP A 26 -2.87 13.51 11.64
CA ASP A 26 -4.11 14.23 11.38
C ASP A 26 -5.24 13.29 10.90
N ILE A 27 -4.95 12.40 9.95
CA ILE A 27 -5.91 11.39 9.48
C ILE A 27 -6.34 10.46 10.63
N ILE A 28 -5.38 9.99 11.43
CA ILE A 28 -5.66 9.10 12.56
C ILE A 28 -6.51 9.83 13.61
N SER A 29 -6.24 11.10 13.88
CA SER A 29 -7.01 11.89 14.87
C SER A 29 -8.46 12.12 14.44
N ARG A 30 -8.71 12.26 13.12
CA ARG A 30 -10.06 12.48 12.57
C ARG A 30 -10.87 11.20 12.42
N TRP A 31 -10.22 10.09 12.04
CA TRP A 31 -10.91 8.89 11.58
C TRP A 31 -10.53 7.64 12.38
N GLY A 32 -9.55 7.75 13.27
CA GLY A 32 -9.06 6.65 14.08
C GLY A 32 -9.91 6.40 15.32
N ASN A 33 -9.70 5.23 15.91
CA ASN A 33 -10.21 4.91 17.24
C ASN A 33 -9.52 5.78 18.32
N LYS A 34 -10.18 5.92 19.45
CA LYS A 34 -9.52 6.45 20.66
C LYS A 34 -8.28 5.63 20.97
N LYS A 35 -7.19 6.32 21.31
CA LYS A 35 -5.90 5.70 21.57
C LYS A 35 -5.99 4.68 22.71
N SER A 36 -5.70 3.42 22.40
CA SER A 36 -5.60 2.30 23.36
C SER A 36 -4.54 1.33 22.88
N LEU A 37 -3.88 0.63 23.80
CA LEU A 37 -2.82 -0.34 23.48
C LEU A 37 -3.34 -1.52 22.65
N ASP A 38 -4.58 -1.94 22.85
CA ASP A 38 -5.18 -3.13 22.24
C ASP A 38 -6.18 -2.82 21.13
N SER A 39 -6.34 -1.55 20.74
CA SER A 39 -7.27 -1.16 19.69
C SER A 39 -6.59 -1.05 18.33
N PHE A 40 -7.32 -1.42 17.28
CA PHE A 40 -6.90 -1.10 15.91
C PHE A 40 -6.94 0.42 15.69
N ILE A 41 -6.06 0.93 14.83
CA ILE A 41 -6.00 2.37 14.53
C ILE A 41 -7.32 2.87 13.96
N PHE A 42 -7.96 2.12 13.06
CA PHE A 42 -9.24 2.49 12.47
C PHE A 42 -10.38 1.56 12.91
N PRO A 43 -11.64 2.07 13.00
CA PRO A 43 -12.80 1.32 13.48
C PRO A 43 -13.34 0.31 12.46
N ILE A 44 -12.46 -0.44 11.81
CA ILE A 44 -12.81 -1.47 10.83
C ILE A 44 -12.94 -2.83 11.50
N LEU A 45 -12.04 -3.07 12.44
CA LEU A 45 -12.01 -4.28 13.26
C LEU A 45 -12.15 -3.89 14.73
N THR A 46 -12.88 -4.71 15.49
CA THR A 46 -13.07 -4.51 16.93
C THR A 46 -12.10 -5.34 17.78
N GLY A 47 -11.41 -6.31 17.16
CA GLY A 47 -10.53 -7.26 17.84
C GLY A 47 -11.25 -8.52 18.32
N LYS A 48 -12.59 -8.58 18.21
CA LYS A 48 -13.41 -9.72 18.60
C LYS A 48 -13.69 -10.69 17.45
N GLU A 49 -13.36 -10.28 16.24
CA GLU A 49 -13.62 -11.04 15.03
C GLU A 49 -12.72 -12.28 14.94
N SER A 50 -13.27 -13.39 14.44
CA SER A 50 -12.50 -14.53 13.98
C SER A 50 -11.56 -14.16 12.84
N ILE A 51 -10.59 -15.02 12.54
CA ILE A 51 -9.63 -14.78 11.43
C ILE A 51 -10.37 -14.66 10.09
N GLU A 52 -11.39 -15.47 9.88
CA GLU A 52 -12.22 -15.45 8.66
C GLU A 52 -13.00 -14.15 8.54
N GLU A 53 -13.65 -13.69 9.60
CA GLU A 53 -14.39 -12.43 9.64
C GLU A 53 -13.45 -11.22 9.40
N GLN A 54 -12.26 -11.22 10.00
CA GLN A 54 -11.27 -10.18 9.75
C GLN A 54 -10.85 -10.13 8.28
N ARG A 55 -10.65 -11.31 7.66
CA ARG A 55 -10.32 -11.41 6.23
C ARG A 55 -11.48 -10.91 5.36
N GLN A 56 -12.70 -11.27 5.70
CA GLN A 56 -13.87 -10.84 4.95
C GLN A 56 -14.06 -9.32 5.07
N LYS A 57 -14.03 -8.75 6.26
CA LYS A 57 -14.11 -7.30 6.48
C LYS A 57 -13.02 -6.54 5.72
N ALA A 58 -11.79 -7.06 5.68
CA ALA A 58 -10.70 -6.44 4.91
C ALA A 58 -10.95 -6.48 3.40
N LYS A 59 -11.52 -7.57 2.85
CA LYS A 59 -11.91 -7.67 1.45
C LYS A 59 -13.04 -6.69 1.12
N ASP A 60 -14.06 -6.62 1.96
CA ASP A 60 -15.23 -5.77 1.75
C ASP A 60 -14.82 -4.29 1.77
N LEU A 61 -13.97 -3.90 2.72
CA LEU A 61 -13.40 -2.55 2.77
C LEU A 61 -12.61 -2.23 1.50
N THR A 62 -11.72 -3.13 1.08
CA THR A 62 -10.92 -2.94 -0.13
C THR A 62 -11.80 -2.80 -1.37
N SER A 63 -12.84 -3.62 -1.48
CA SER A 63 -13.83 -3.55 -2.58
C SER A 63 -14.60 -2.24 -2.55
N CYS A 64 -15.01 -1.78 -1.36
CA CYS A 64 -15.70 -0.51 -1.19
C CYS A 64 -14.82 0.67 -1.61
N ILE A 65 -13.56 0.72 -1.15
CA ILE A 65 -12.59 1.76 -1.52
C ILE A 65 -12.36 1.76 -3.03
N ASN A 66 -12.11 0.59 -3.64
CA ASN A 66 -11.86 0.49 -5.08
C ASN A 66 -13.07 0.91 -5.92
N ARG A 67 -14.28 0.64 -5.45
CA ARG A 67 -15.52 1.13 -6.10
C ARG A 67 -15.61 2.65 -6.06
N LYS A 68 -15.31 3.27 -4.92
CA LYS A 68 -15.29 4.73 -4.77
C LYS A 68 -14.18 5.37 -5.63
N PHE A 69 -13.00 4.81 -5.64
CA PHE A 69 -11.92 5.27 -6.50
C PHE A 69 -12.27 5.24 -7.98
N ARG A 70 -12.92 4.18 -8.46
CA ARG A 70 -13.40 4.12 -9.86
C ARG A 70 -14.40 5.22 -10.17
N SER A 71 -15.34 5.48 -9.26
CA SER A 71 -16.32 6.56 -9.44
C SER A 71 -15.64 7.93 -9.52
N ILE A 72 -14.69 8.21 -8.61
CA ILE A 72 -13.93 9.46 -8.58
C ILE A 72 -13.05 9.59 -9.84
N SER A 73 -12.32 8.56 -10.22
CA SER A 73 -11.49 8.57 -11.44
C SER A 73 -12.33 8.88 -12.67
N LYS A 74 -13.49 8.25 -12.80
CA LYS A 74 -14.43 8.50 -13.90
C LYS A 74 -14.92 9.96 -13.91
N ALA A 75 -15.30 10.50 -12.76
CA ALA A 75 -15.78 11.87 -12.64
C ALA A 75 -14.69 12.92 -13.00
N LEU A 76 -13.42 12.59 -12.73
CA LEU A 76 -12.28 13.47 -13.01
C LEU A 76 -11.62 13.21 -14.37
N GLY A 77 -12.12 12.30 -15.20
CA GLY A 77 -11.50 11.91 -16.47
C GLY A 77 -10.12 11.27 -16.32
N LEU A 78 -9.82 10.69 -15.15
CA LEU A 78 -8.53 10.05 -14.85
C LEU A 78 -8.57 8.55 -15.16
N PRO A 79 -7.40 7.93 -15.43
CA PRO A 79 -7.28 6.48 -15.48
C PRO A 79 -7.80 5.83 -14.20
N PRO A 80 -8.31 4.57 -14.25
CA PRO A 80 -8.81 3.89 -13.07
C PRO A 80 -7.75 3.79 -11.95
N VAL A 81 -8.10 4.29 -10.77
CA VAL A 81 -7.27 4.24 -9.56
C VAL A 81 -7.80 3.15 -8.62
N SER A 82 -6.91 2.50 -7.90
CA SER A 82 -7.21 1.46 -6.92
C SER A 82 -6.29 1.56 -5.70
N THR A 83 -6.58 0.79 -4.65
CA THR A 83 -5.65 0.62 -3.51
C THR A 83 -4.29 0.09 -3.94
N TYR A 84 -4.24 -0.68 -5.02
CA TYR A 84 -2.99 -1.15 -5.60
C TYR A 84 -2.20 -0.01 -6.25
N THR A 85 -2.88 0.88 -6.97
CA THR A 85 -2.27 2.11 -7.54
C THR A 85 -1.63 2.95 -6.44
N ALA A 86 -2.30 3.13 -5.29
CA ALA A 86 -1.72 3.86 -4.16
C ALA A 86 -0.43 3.21 -3.63
N ARG A 87 -0.42 1.87 -3.56
CA ARG A 87 0.79 1.11 -3.18
C ARG A 87 1.92 1.29 -4.19
N HIS A 88 1.60 1.30 -5.48
CA HIS A 88 2.56 1.57 -6.54
C HIS A 88 3.14 2.98 -6.44
N SER A 89 2.27 3.99 -6.29
CA SER A 89 2.71 5.38 -6.13
C SER A 89 3.65 5.55 -4.95
N PHE A 90 3.36 4.93 -3.81
CA PHE A 90 4.22 4.95 -2.63
C PHE A 90 5.63 4.42 -2.95
N ALA A 91 5.73 3.25 -3.59
CA ALA A 91 7.01 2.66 -3.93
C ALA A 91 7.79 3.49 -4.95
N THR A 92 7.10 4.02 -5.96
CA THR A 92 7.70 4.84 -7.02
C THR A 92 8.21 6.18 -6.48
N VAL A 93 7.42 6.84 -5.64
CA VAL A 93 7.82 8.11 -5.01
C VAL A 93 9.06 7.90 -4.14
N LEU A 94 9.07 6.87 -3.29
CA LEU A 94 10.24 6.57 -2.47
C LEU A 94 11.49 6.29 -3.30
N LYS A 95 11.35 5.50 -4.38
CA LYS A 95 12.47 5.21 -5.28
C LYS A 95 13.01 6.47 -5.94
N ARG A 96 12.15 7.31 -6.48
CA ARG A 96 12.53 8.59 -7.12
C ARG A 96 13.15 9.57 -6.14
N SER A 97 12.78 9.49 -4.86
CA SER A 97 13.38 10.27 -3.76
C SER A 97 14.70 9.69 -3.25
N GLY A 98 15.26 8.65 -3.88
CA GLY A 98 16.54 8.06 -3.50
C GLY A 98 16.47 7.07 -2.32
N ALA A 99 15.29 6.64 -1.89
CA ALA A 99 15.17 5.65 -0.84
C ALA A 99 15.74 4.29 -1.30
N SER A 100 16.45 3.60 -0.40
CA SER A 100 17.02 2.29 -0.70
C SER A 100 15.93 1.25 -0.97
N ILE A 101 16.22 0.30 -1.86
CA ILE A 101 15.31 -0.82 -2.17
C ILE A 101 14.99 -1.62 -0.91
N ALA A 102 15.96 -1.76 0.00
CA ALA A 102 15.77 -2.45 1.27
C ALA A 102 14.69 -1.76 2.13
N TYR A 103 14.73 -0.43 2.24
CA TYR A 103 13.73 0.35 2.97
C TYR A 103 12.34 0.24 2.32
N ILE A 104 12.26 0.34 0.98
CA ILE A 104 11.01 0.17 0.25
C ILE A 104 10.43 -1.24 0.48
N SER A 105 11.27 -2.27 0.40
CA SER A 105 10.90 -3.66 0.65
C SER A 105 10.32 -3.88 2.04
N GLU A 106 11.01 -3.35 3.07
CA GLU A 106 10.55 -3.42 4.46
C GLU A 106 9.21 -2.70 4.64
N SER A 107 9.09 -1.48 4.13
CA SER A 107 7.87 -0.67 4.20
C SER A 107 6.68 -1.34 3.50
N LEU A 108 6.92 -2.04 2.40
CA LEU A 108 5.91 -2.83 1.70
C LEU A 108 5.63 -4.18 2.37
N GLY A 109 6.44 -4.58 3.36
CA GLY A 109 6.37 -5.86 4.04
C GLY A 109 6.65 -7.03 3.09
N HIS A 110 7.58 -6.87 2.14
CA HIS A 110 8.07 -7.97 1.33
C HIS A 110 9.07 -8.79 2.14
N THR A 111 8.99 -10.11 2.00
CA THR A 111 9.91 -11.04 2.67
C THR A 111 11.23 -11.21 1.92
N ASP A 112 11.23 -10.85 0.64
CA ASP A 112 12.36 -10.98 -0.28
C ASP A 112 12.55 -9.67 -1.07
N LEU A 113 13.79 -9.19 -1.12
CA LEU A 113 14.22 -8.02 -1.89
C LEU A 113 13.94 -8.17 -3.37
N LYS A 114 14.14 -9.37 -3.92
CA LYS A 114 13.90 -9.68 -5.34
C LYS A 114 12.46 -9.38 -5.76
N THR A 115 11.50 -9.58 -4.85
CA THR A 115 10.10 -9.18 -5.07
C THR A 115 9.98 -7.67 -5.29
N THR A 116 10.74 -6.88 -4.55
CA THR A 116 10.72 -5.40 -4.68
C THR A 116 11.46 -4.95 -5.92
N GLU A 117 12.60 -5.56 -6.24
CA GLU A 117 13.37 -5.28 -7.45
C GLU A 117 12.55 -5.55 -8.71
N ASN A 118 11.95 -6.72 -8.81
CA ASN A 118 11.08 -7.08 -9.94
C ASN A 118 9.86 -6.14 -10.04
N TYR A 119 9.30 -5.77 -8.89
CA TYR A 119 8.19 -4.85 -8.81
C TYR A 119 8.58 -3.44 -9.31
N LEU A 120 9.76 -2.95 -8.94
CA LEU A 120 10.26 -1.64 -9.37
C LEU A 120 10.79 -1.65 -10.80
N ALA A 121 11.33 -2.77 -11.28
CA ALA A 121 11.83 -2.92 -12.65
C ALA A 121 10.72 -2.77 -13.71
N SER A 122 9.49 -3.18 -13.42
CA SER A 122 8.36 -3.01 -14.32
C SER A 122 8.06 -1.52 -14.59
N PHE A 123 8.22 -0.66 -13.58
CA PHE A 123 8.02 0.79 -13.73
C PHE A 123 9.12 1.47 -14.53
N GLU A 124 10.37 1.04 -14.39
CA GLU A 124 11.47 1.56 -15.20
C GLU A 124 11.26 1.23 -16.66
N ARG A 125 10.71 0.07 -16.97
CA ARG A 125 10.38 -0.31 -18.34
C ARG A 125 9.30 0.60 -18.92
N GLU A 126 8.19 0.82 -18.22
CA GLU A 126 7.13 1.73 -18.66
C GLU A 126 7.63 3.17 -18.86
N GLU A 127 8.52 3.62 -17.99
CA GLU A 127 9.10 4.97 -18.09
C GLU A 127 10.09 5.06 -19.26
N ARG A 128 10.89 4.02 -19.50
CA ARG A 128 11.76 3.93 -20.68
C ARG A 128 10.96 3.88 -21.97
N GLU A 129 9.87 3.12 -22.02
CA GLU A 129 8.98 3.06 -23.18
C GLU A 129 8.34 4.43 -23.47
N LYS A 130 7.86 5.14 -22.43
CA LYS A 130 7.34 6.52 -22.56
C LYS A 130 8.40 7.50 -23.07
N ASN A 131 9.61 7.43 -22.52
CA ASN A 131 10.71 8.31 -22.92
C ASN A 131 11.20 7.98 -24.34
N ALA A 132 11.25 6.69 -24.70
CA ALA A 132 11.58 6.29 -26.08
C ALA A 132 10.55 6.80 -27.09
N ALA A 133 9.27 6.81 -26.74
CA ALA A 133 8.21 7.34 -27.58
C ALA A 133 8.34 8.86 -27.82
N LEU A 134 9.01 9.60 -26.93
CA LEU A 134 9.30 11.02 -27.12
C LEU A 134 10.36 11.25 -28.21
N LEU A 135 11.27 10.29 -28.42
CA LEU A 135 12.32 10.39 -29.46
C LEU A 135 11.77 10.22 -30.87
N THR A 136 10.56 9.73 -31.04
CA THR A 136 9.92 9.50 -32.36
C THR A 136 8.81 10.51 -32.67
N ARG A 137 8.63 11.52 -31.82
CA ARG A 137 7.71 12.64 -32.06
C ARG A 137 8.41 13.81 -32.75
N PHE A 138 8.79 13.60 -33.99
CA PHE A 138 9.23 14.67 -34.89
C PHE A 138 8.16 14.88 -35.95
#